data_61f389627c1d5aff705707dc7e2f4a85
#
_entry.id   61f389627c1d5aff705707dc7e2f4a85
#
_cell.length_a   1.000
_cell.length_b   1.000
_cell.length_c   1.000
_cell.angle_alpha   90.00
_cell.angle_beta   90.00
_cell.angle_gamma   90.00
#
_symmetry.space_group_name_H-M   'P 1'
#
loop_
_entity.id
_entity.type
_entity.pdbx_description
1 polymer ?
#
loop_
_entity_poly.entity_id
_entity_poly.type
_entity_poly.pdbx_seq_one_letter_code
_entity_poly.pdbx_strand_id
1 'polypeptide(L)'
;MNFYLVKRFVTAMALTLIAGTAFAEDIRIGAGAAPTENILKPIRAAFEKASGIILNTISNGPKQAFIELEKGAVDAAAAGLALDDWWALLKKEGVAVANPGAYQGQVIGKDRVVVITHKDNRISALSKEQLQGIFSGKTQNWKDVGGKDMPILIVWGSLIPGTNSMFSKVALGGTTVTKEVLDATTAEDVKDKVKSNPEAIGIGPAAIIDDSIWSPKSPEVARDITLLTKGAPSAKVQKLLGFIKGDGAKLIK
;
A
#
# COMPACT_ATOMS: atom_id res chain seq x y z
N MET A 1 40.54 -74.21 -39.04
CA MET A 1 39.22 -74.18 -38.42
C MET A 1 39.18 -72.92 -37.58
N ASN A 2 38.61 -71.86 -38.16
CA ASN A 2 38.68 -70.49 -37.63
C ASN A 2 37.50 -70.18 -36.72
N PHE A 3 37.77 -69.78 -35.48
CA PHE A 3 36.78 -69.21 -34.58
C PHE A 3 36.87 -67.70 -34.60
N TYR A 4 35.86 -67.03 -35.14
CA TYR A 4 35.71 -65.57 -35.08
C TYR A 4 35.05 -65.18 -33.77
N LEU A 5 35.78 -64.47 -32.93
CA LEU A 5 35.26 -63.81 -31.73
C LEU A 5 34.66 -62.47 -32.11
N VAL A 6 33.35 -62.34 -32.04
CA VAL A 6 32.62 -61.08 -32.18
C VAL A 6 32.61 -60.33 -30.85
N LYS A 7 33.42 -59.26 -30.71
CA LYS A 7 33.35 -58.33 -29.59
C LYS A 7 32.14 -57.40 -29.79
N ARG A 8 31.11 -57.53 -28.96
CA ARG A 8 30.04 -56.54 -28.86
C ARG A 8 30.53 -55.38 -27.99
N PHE A 9 30.74 -54.19 -28.57
CA PHE A 9 30.89 -52.93 -27.85
C PHE A 9 29.48 -52.45 -27.41
N VAL A 10 29.25 -52.48 -26.10
CA VAL A 10 28.09 -51.81 -25.48
C VAL A 10 28.54 -50.39 -25.17
N THR A 11 28.09 -49.40 -25.96
CA THR A 11 28.30 -47.99 -25.69
C THR A 11 27.27 -47.53 -24.67
N ALA A 12 27.70 -47.42 -23.41
CA ALA A 12 26.85 -46.83 -22.36
C ALA A 12 26.86 -45.30 -22.58
N MET A 13 25.71 -44.79 -23.04
CA MET A 13 25.48 -43.35 -23.16
C MET A 13 25.09 -42.82 -21.77
N ALA A 14 26.06 -42.22 -21.06
CA ALA A 14 25.80 -41.56 -19.78
C ALA A 14 25.02 -40.29 -20.03
N LEU A 15 23.70 -40.29 -19.72
CA LEU A 15 22.88 -39.11 -19.65
C LEU A 15 23.30 -38.33 -18.38
N THR A 16 24.14 -37.32 -18.53
CA THR A 16 24.44 -36.35 -17.48
C THR A 16 23.22 -35.46 -17.30
N LEU A 17 22.40 -35.73 -16.30
CA LEU A 17 21.41 -34.76 -15.81
C LEU A 17 22.20 -33.58 -15.23
N ILE A 18 22.28 -32.49 -15.98
CA ILE A 18 22.66 -31.18 -15.42
C ILE A 18 21.48 -30.72 -14.60
N ALA A 19 21.48 -31.01 -13.30
CA ALA A 19 20.61 -30.37 -12.34
C ALA A 19 21.04 -28.88 -12.29
N GLY A 20 20.43 -28.08 -13.16
CA GLY A 20 20.54 -26.63 -13.07
C GLY A 20 20.06 -26.21 -11.70
N THR A 21 20.93 -25.62 -10.87
CA THR A 21 20.53 -24.91 -9.67
C THR A 21 19.62 -23.77 -10.13
N ALA A 22 18.30 -23.99 -10.04
CA ALA A 22 17.34 -22.93 -10.23
C ALA A 22 17.55 -21.94 -9.09
N PHE A 23 18.34 -20.88 -9.32
CA PHE A 23 18.34 -19.73 -8.45
C PHE A 23 16.90 -19.20 -8.43
N ALA A 24 16.31 -19.08 -7.25
CA ALA A 24 15.01 -18.45 -7.13
C ALA A 24 15.09 -17.05 -7.76
N GLU A 25 14.26 -16.82 -8.78
CA GLU A 25 14.16 -15.51 -9.42
C GLU A 25 13.70 -14.50 -8.38
N ASP A 26 14.32 -13.33 -8.31
CA ASP A 26 13.89 -12.25 -7.43
C ASP A 26 13.31 -11.08 -8.22
N ILE A 27 12.40 -10.35 -7.58
CA ILE A 27 11.85 -9.09 -8.06
C ILE A 27 12.09 -8.03 -6.98
N ARG A 28 12.70 -6.90 -7.37
CA ARG A 28 13.02 -5.79 -6.49
C ARG A 28 12.12 -4.61 -6.78
N ILE A 29 11.34 -4.19 -5.79
CA ILE A 29 10.42 -3.06 -5.90
C ILE A 29 10.86 -1.95 -4.95
N GLY A 30 11.23 -0.79 -5.49
CA GLY A 30 11.43 0.43 -4.70
C GLY A 30 10.05 0.98 -4.31
N ALA A 31 9.71 1.04 -3.02
CA ALA A 31 8.35 1.35 -2.61
C ALA A 31 8.28 2.24 -1.37
N GLY A 32 7.36 3.20 -1.37
CA GLY A 32 6.97 3.96 -0.19
C GLY A 32 6.09 3.15 0.77
N ALA A 33 5.71 3.76 1.90
CA ALA A 33 4.91 3.09 2.93
C ALA A 33 3.56 2.59 2.39
N ALA A 34 2.81 3.41 1.65
CA ALA A 34 1.48 3.03 1.16
C ALA A 34 1.49 1.77 0.26
N PRO A 35 2.28 1.69 -0.82
CA PRO A 35 2.36 0.45 -1.60
C PRO A 35 2.90 -0.73 -0.81
N THR A 36 3.84 -0.50 0.11
CA THR A 36 4.41 -1.57 0.93
C THR A 36 3.37 -2.17 1.86
N GLU A 37 2.71 -1.36 2.68
CA GLU A 37 1.80 -1.84 3.71
C GLU A 37 0.44 -2.29 3.16
N ASN A 38 -0.09 -1.58 2.15
CA ASN A 38 -1.42 -1.87 1.62
C ASN A 38 -1.44 -2.96 0.55
N ILE A 39 -0.33 -3.16 -0.19
CA ILE A 39 -0.30 -4.08 -1.34
C ILE A 39 0.77 -5.16 -1.18
N LEU A 40 2.05 -4.78 -1.15
CA LEU A 40 3.16 -5.72 -1.33
C LEU A 40 3.32 -6.68 -0.14
N LYS A 41 3.23 -6.18 1.08
CA LYS A 41 3.35 -6.97 2.31
C LYS A 41 2.20 -7.97 2.48
N PRO A 42 0.91 -7.60 2.30
CA PRO A 42 -0.21 -8.54 2.37
C PRO A 42 -0.12 -9.69 1.38
N ILE A 43 0.37 -9.47 0.16
CA ILE A 43 0.42 -10.50 -0.88
C ILE A 43 1.71 -11.31 -0.89
N ARG A 44 2.80 -10.85 -0.23
CA ARG A 44 4.15 -11.40 -0.36
C ARG A 44 4.20 -12.91 -0.27
N ALA A 45 3.80 -13.48 0.86
CA ALA A 45 3.92 -14.92 1.10
C ALA A 45 3.11 -15.76 0.09
N ALA A 46 1.92 -15.28 -0.27
CA ALA A 46 1.08 -15.97 -1.25
C ALA A 46 1.63 -15.87 -2.67
N PHE A 47 2.18 -14.71 -3.05
CA PHE A 47 2.82 -14.50 -4.35
C PHE A 47 4.09 -15.37 -4.49
N GLU A 48 4.97 -15.35 -3.50
CA GLU A 48 6.21 -16.13 -3.50
C GLU A 48 5.91 -17.64 -3.60
N LYS A 49 4.91 -18.12 -2.85
CA LYS A 49 4.45 -19.52 -2.92
C LYS A 49 3.89 -19.88 -4.29
N ALA A 50 3.11 -19.00 -4.90
CA ALA A 50 2.43 -19.27 -6.18
C ALA A 50 3.37 -19.15 -7.39
N SER A 51 4.33 -18.23 -7.35
CA SER A 51 5.19 -17.90 -8.50
C SER A 51 6.59 -18.50 -8.44
N GLY A 52 7.09 -18.85 -7.25
CA GLY A 52 8.49 -19.20 -7.01
C GLY A 52 9.44 -17.99 -7.07
N ILE A 53 8.91 -16.76 -7.18
CA ILE A 53 9.68 -15.51 -7.27
C ILE A 53 9.73 -14.85 -5.90
N ILE A 54 10.93 -14.49 -5.42
CA ILE A 54 11.10 -13.78 -4.14
C ILE A 54 10.75 -12.30 -4.34
N LEU A 55 9.84 -11.76 -3.53
CA LEU A 55 9.42 -10.36 -3.60
C LEU A 55 10.20 -9.50 -2.59
N ASN A 56 11.21 -8.79 -3.09
CA ASN A 56 12.03 -7.87 -2.32
C ASN A 56 11.49 -6.44 -2.41
N THR A 57 11.08 -5.88 -1.29
CA THR A 57 10.64 -4.48 -1.19
C THR A 57 11.75 -3.65 -0.58
N ILE A 58 12.19 -2.61 -1.30
CA ILE A 58 13.20 -1.64 -0.87
C ILE A 58 12.45 -0.39 -0.41
N SER A 59 12.46 -0.15 0.91
CA SER A 59 11.73 0.96 1.53
C SER A 59 12.38 2.30 1.18
N ASN A 60 11.68 3.13 0.41
CA ASN A 60 12.11 4.48 0.02
C ASN A 60 10.91 5.36 -0.35
N GLY A 61 11.14 6.68 -0.48
CA GLY A 61 10.11 7.60 -0.96
C GLY A 61 9.96 7.61 -2.49
N PRO A 62 8.90 8.22 -3.04
CA PRO A 62 8.61 8.23 -4.48
C PRO A 62 9.76 8.73 -5.35
N LYS A 63 10.48 9.76 -4.89
CA LYS A 63 11.67 10.29 -5.58
C LYS A 63 12.78 9.27 -5.68
N GLN A 64 13.15 8.66 -4.56
CA GLN A 64 14.25 7.70 -4.51
C GLN A 64 13.90 6.42 -5.27
N ALA A 65 12.65 5.94 -5.15
CA ALA A 65 12.15 4.80 -5.92
C ALA A 65 12.29 5.02 -7.44
N PHE A 66 11.95 6.22 -7.92
CA PHE A 66 12.14 6.60 -9.32
C PHE A 66 13.62 6.63 -9.72
N ILE A 67 14.49 7.22 -8.89
CA ILE A 67 15.93 7.28 -9.18
C ILE A 67 16.54 5.86 -9.24
N GLU A 68 16.12 4.96 -8.39
CA GLU A 68 16.58 3.56 -8.41
C GLU A 68 16.06 2.80 -9.62
N LEU A 69 14.83 3.07 -10.05
CA LEU A 69 14.29 2.53 -11.30
C LEU A 69 15.10 3.01 -12.51
N GLU A 70 15.46 4.30 -12.55
CA GLU A 70 16.31 4.85 -13.62
C GLU A 70 17.68 4.20 -13.70
N LYS A 71 18.27 3.89 -12.56
CA LYS A 71 19.57 3.21 -12.46
C LYS A 71 19.50 1.70 -12.71
N GLY A 72 18.30 1.13 -12.87
CA GLY A 72 18.11 -0.32 -12.95
C GLY A 72 18.42 -1.07 -11.65
N ALA A 73 18.46 -0.37 -10.53
CA ALA A 73 18.67 -0.98 -9.21
C ALA A 73 17.41 -1.71 -8.70
N VAL A 74 16.25 -1.35 -9.21
CA VAL A 74 14.96 -2.01 -8.97
C VAL A 74 14.27 -2.35 -10.29
N ASP A 75 13.42 -3.37 -10.28
CA ASP A 75 12.66 -3.81 -11.46
C ASP A 75 11.41 -2.96 -11.70
N ALA A 76 10.88 -2.39 -10.63
CA ALA A 76 9.78 -1.43 -10.66
C ALA A 76 9.83 -0.52 -9.44
N ALA A 77 9.18 0.64 -9.55
CA ALA A 77 8.97 1.56 -8.44
C ALA A 77 7.48 1.64 -8.11
N ALA A 78 7.13 1.85 -6.84
CA ALA A 78 5.73 1.99 -6.43
C ALA A 78 5.53 3.16 -5.46
N ALA A 79 4.47 3.94 -5.67
CA ALA A 79 4.14 5.09 -4.83
C ALA A 79 2.63 5.22 -4.63
N GLY A 80 2.22 5.77 -3.48
CA GLY A 80 0.84 6.17 -3.21
C GLY A 80 0.50 7.50 -3.89
N LEU A 81 0.58 7.52 -5.22
CA LEU A 81 0.35 8.68 -6.08
C LEU A 81 -0.24 8.23 -7.41
N ALA A 82 -1.14 9.02 -7.98
CA ALA A 82 -1.44 8.93 -9.40
C ALA A 82 -0.20 9.29 -10.24
N LEU A 83 -0.12 8.81 -11.47
CA LEU A 83 1.07 8.99 -12.29
C LEU A 83 1.41 10.47 -12.52
N ASP A 84 0.40 11.29 -12.81
CA ASP A 84 0.59 12.73 -13.04
C ASP A 84 1.07 13.46 -11.78
N ASP A 85 0.54 13.07 -10.60
CA ASP A 85 1.00 13.61 -9.32
C ASP A 85 2.44 13.20 -9.02
N TRP A 86 2.84 12.00 -9.46
CA TRP A 86 4.23 11.55 -9.29
C TRP A 86 5.19 12.37 -10.16
N TRP A 87 4.83 12.65 -11.41
CA TRP A 87 5.60 13.54 -12.28
C TRP A 87 5.69 14.96 -11.71
N ALA A 88 4.60 15.49 -11.18
CA ALA A 88 4.57 16.80 -10.54
C ALA A 88 5.47 16.85 -9.29
N LEU A 89 5.46 15.78 -8.47
CA LEU A 89 6.36 15.66 -7.32
C LEU A 89 7.83 15.64 -7.72
N LEU A 90 8.21 14.81 -8.71
CA LEU A 90 9.58 14.72 -9.19
C LEU A 90 10.10 16.08 -9.70
N LYS A 91 9.29 16.78 -10.49
CA LYS A 91 9.60 18.13 -10.97
C LYS A 91 9.80 19.11 -9.81
N LYS A 92 8.92 19.09 -8.81
CA LYS A 92 9.01 19.94 -7.61
C LYS A 92 10.29 19.67 -6.82
N GLU A 93 10.74 18.42 -6.78
CA GLU A 93 11.93 17.97 -6.06
C GLU A 93 13.21 18.01 -6.91
N GLY A 94 13.18 18.68 -8.07
CA GLY A 94 14.34 18.91 -8.94
C GLY A 94 14.79 17.70 -9.74
N VAL A 95 13.94 16.67 -9.90
CA VAL A 95 14.23 15.50 -10.73
C VAL A 95 13.60 15.69 -12.10
N ALA A 96 14.44 15.82 -13.13
CA ALA A 96 13.99 15.91 -14.51
C ALA A 96 13.64 14.52 -15.05
N VAL A 97 12.42 14.37 -15.56
CA VAL A 97 11.99 13.19 -16.32
C VAL A 97 12.09 13.55 -17.80
N ALA A 98 13.18 13.16 -18.44
CA ALA A 98 13.49 13.57 -19.82
C ALA A 98 12.45 13.04 -20.83
N ASN A 99 11.95 11.84 -20.64
CA ASN A 99 10.95 11.22 -21.51
C ASN A 99 9.91 10.47 -20.67
N PRO A 100 8.81 11.12 -20.23
CA PRO A 100 7.74 10.47 -19.49
C PRO A 100 7.09 9.29 -20.24
N GLY A 101 7.06 9.34 -21.56
CA GLY A 101 6.53 8.25 -22.41
C GLY A 101 7.36 6.97 -22.41
N ALA A 102 8.59 7.00 -21.87
CA ALA A 102 9.42 5.81 -21.69
C ALA A 102 8.98 4.94 -20.49
N TYR A 103 8.00 5.38 -19.71
CA TYR A 103 7.54 4.68 -18.51
C TYR A 103 6.10 4.21 -18.65
N GLN A 104 5.80 3.09 -18.01
CA GLN A 104 4.44 2.56 -17.91
C GLN A 104 4.02 2.55 -16.44
N GLY A 105 3.01 3.35 -16.11
CA GLY A 105 2.36 3.37 -14.80
C GLY A 105 1.11 2.51 -14.80
N GLN A 106 0.98 1.63 -13.81
CA GLN A 106 -0.22 0.83 -13.58
C GLN A 106 -0.74 1.05 -12.17
N VAL A 107 -2.02 1.37 -12.03
CA VAL A 107 -2.68 1.42 -10.73
C VAL A 107 -2.81 -0.01 -10.22
N ILE A 108 -2.21 -0.26 -9.04
CA ILE A 108 -2.18 -1.59 -8.40
C ILE A 108 -3.08 -1.65 -7.15
N GLY A 109 -3.68 -0.55 -6.75
CA GLY A 109 -4.61 -0.45 -5.64
C GLY A 109 -4.85 0.99 -5.23
N LYS A 110 -5.49 1.16 -4.08
CA LYS A 110 -5.74 2.48 -3.49
C LYS A 110 -5.23 2.55 -2.07
N ASP A 111 -4.64 3.67 -1.71
CA ASP A 111 -4.37 4.05 -0.33
C ASP A 111 -5.60 4.80 0.17
N ARG A 112 -6.36 4.18 1.09
CA ARG A 112 -7.61 4.73 1.62
C ARG A 112 -7.40 5.16 3.06
N VAL A 113 -7.86 6.36 3.38
CA VAL A 113 -7.97 6.84 4.74
C VAL A 113 -9.44 6.79 5.17
N VAL A 114 -9.68 6.17 6.30
CA VAL A 114 -11.01 5.97 6.86
C VAL A 114 -11.14 6.66 8.21
N VAL A 115 -12.37 7.05 8.53
CA VAL A 115 -12.73 7.48 9.88
C VAL A 115 -12.96 6.23 10.72
N ILE A 116 -12.45 6.24 11.94
CA ILE A 116 -12.64 5.16 12.91
C ILE A 116 -13.21 5.72 14.21
N THR A 117 -14.12 4.95 14.82
CA THR A 117 -14.73 5.23 16.13
C THR A 117 -14.64 3.97 17.02
N HIS A 118 -14.90 4.12 18.29
CA HIS A 118 -15.02 2.96 19.18
C HIS A 118 -16.08 1.98 18.69
N LYS A 119 -15.87 0.69 18.87
CA LYS A 119 -16.78 -0.38 18.38
C LYS A 119 -18.22 -0.26 18.85
N ASP A 120 -18.46 0.37 20.01
CA ASP A 120 -19.78 0.59 20.59
C ASP A 120 -20.39 1.95 20.20
N ASN A 121 -19.61 2.83 19.57
CA ASN A 121 -20.07 4.07 18.94
C ASN A 121 -20.33 3.84 17.45
N ARG A 122 -21.43 3.13 17.17
CA ARG A 122 -21.80 2.69 15.82
C ARG A 122 -22.58 3.73 15.05
N ILE A 123 -22.08 4.97 15.00
CA ILE A 123 -22.66 5.95 14.09
C ILE A 123 -22.63 5.41 12.65
N SER A 124 -23.72 5.52 11.91
CA SER A 124 -23.86 4.88 10.60
C SER A 124 -23.10 5.62 9.51
N ALA A 125 -23.12 6.95 9.54
CA ALA A 125 -22.47 7.80 8.55
C ALA A 125 -22.10 9.17 9.14
N LEU A 126 -21.07 9.79 8.57
CA LEU A 126 -20.66 11.17 8.82
C LEU A 126 -20.49 11.91 7.49
N SER A 127 -21.20 13.03 7.33
CA SER A 127 -21.03 13.88 6.15
C SER A 127 -19.70 14.66 6.20
N LYS A 128 -19.34 15.29 5.09
CA LYS A 128 -18.17 16.16 5.01
C LYS A 128 -18.28 17.32 6.01
N GLU A 129 -19.44 17.95 6.10
CA GLU A 129 -19.72 19.07 6.98
C GLU A 129 -19.66 18.65 8.46
N GLN A 130 -20.17 17.45 8.78
CA GLN A 130 -20.09 16.88 10.12
C GLN A 130 -18.63 16.61 10.51
N LEU A 131 -17.82 16.04 9.61
CA LEU A 131 -16.38 15.82 9.83
C LEU A 131 -15.65 17.15 10.02
N GLN A 132 -15.93 18.16 9.21
CA GLN A 132 -15.38 19.51 9.37
C GLN A 132 -15.74 20.12 10.74
N GLY A 133 -17.00 19.99 11.16
CA GLY A 133 -17.48 20.43 12.47
C GLY A 133 -16.74 19.74 13.62
N ILE A 134 -16.65 18.42 13.57
CA ILE A 134 -15.96 17.62 14.59
C ILE A 134 -14.48 17.98 14.65
N PHE A 135 -13.75 17.81 13.57
CA PHE A 135 -12.29 17.99 13.58
C PHE A 135 -11.85 19.45 13.79
N SER A 136 -12.71 20.43 13.54
CA SER A 136 -12.45 21.82 13.91
C SER A 136 -12.75 22.15 15.38
N GLY A 137 -13.37 21.23 16.12
CA GLY A 137 -13.80 21.44 17.51
C GLY A 137 -15.10 22.23 17.65
N LYS A 138 -15.82 22.53 16.55
CA LYS A 138 -17.13 23.20 16.58
C LYS A 138 -18.24 22.27 17.07
N THR A 139 -18.18 21.01 16.69
CA THR A 139 -19.11 19.96 17.13
C THR A 139 -18.40 19.12 18.19
N GLN A 140 -18.90 19.20 19.42
CA GLN A 140 -18.22 18.60 20.59
C GLN A 140 -19.04 17.46 21.22
N ASN A 141 -20.23 17.17 20.72
CA ASN A 141 -21.08 16.11 21.24
C ASN A 141 -21.58 15.22 20.10
N TRP A 142 -21.54 13.91 20.31
CA TRP A 142 -21.98 12.93 19.33
C TRP A 142 -23.47 13.04 18.99
N LYS A 143 -24.34 13.52 19.92
CA LYS A 143 -25.76 13.73 19.64
C LYS A 143 -26.02 14.72 18.49
N ASP A 144 -25.11 15.70 18.30
CA ASP A 144 -25.26 16.73 17.27
C ASP A 144 -25.07 16.16 15.86
N VAL A 145 -24.52 14.95 15.77
CA VAL A 145 -24.34 14.22 14.50
C VAL A 145 -25.10 12.90 14.44
N GLY A 146 -26.08 12.71 15.36
CA GLY A 146 -26.95 11.54 15.37
C GLY A 146 -26.44 10.35 16.21
N GLY A 147 -25.44 10.57 17.03
CA GLY A 147 -24.90 9.60 17.98
C GLY A 147 -25.54 9.70 19.38
N LYS A 148 -24.88 9.07 20.36
CA LYS A 148 -25.28 9.12 21.78
C LYS A 148 -24.95 10.49 22.39
N ASP A 149 -25.64 10.86 23.48
CA ASP A 149 -25.28 12.07 24.25
C ASP A 149 -23.99 11.81 25.05
N MET A 150 -22.87 12.08 24.42
CA MET A 150 -21.54 11.98 25.00
C MET A 150 -20.56 12.91 24.26
N PRO A 151 -19.50 13.40 24.92
CA PRO A 151 -18.52 14.29 24.27
C PRO A 151 -17.81 13.58 23.11
N ILE A 152 -17.17 14.35 22.23
CA ILE A 152 -16.31 13.83 21.17
C ILE A 152 -14.86 14.02 21.59
N LEU A 153 -14.10 12.93 21.63
CA LEU A 153 -12.65 12.94 21.83
C LEU A 153 -11.96 12.70 20.48
N ILE A 154 -11.28 13.71 19.96
CA ILE A 154 -10.54 13.59 18.71
C ILE A 154 -9.17 12.96 18.99
N VAL A 155 -8.85 11.85 18.36
CA VAL A 155 -7.51 11.24 18.35
C VAL A 155 -6.82 11.59 17.03
N TRP A 156 -5.67 12.28 17.13
CA TRP A 156 -4.95 12.77 15.96
C TRP A 156 -3.50 12.32 15.94
N GLY A 157 -3.08 11.69 14.85
CA GLY A 157 -1.72 11.17 14.70
C GLY A 157 -0.73 12.26 14.28
N SER A 158 0.13 12.72 15.18
CA SER A 158 1.10 13.79 14.89
C SER A 158 2.20 13.39 13.91
N LEU A 159 2.58 12.09 13.86
CA LEU A 159 3.68 11.58 13.04
C LEU A 159 3.22 10.81 11.79
N ILE A 160 1.97 11.00 11.34
CA ILE A 160 1.43 10.41 10.10
C ILE A 160 1.02 11.49 9.08
N PRO A 161 1.96 12.38 8.66
CA PRO A 161 1.62 13.58 7.88
C PRO A 161 0.96 13.27 6.53
N GLY A 162 1.28 12.14 5.90
CA GLY A 162 0.67 11.74 4.63
C GLY A 162 -0.83 11.44 4.76
N THR A 163 -1.22 10.69 5.79
CA THR A 163 -2.62 10.39 6.12
C THR A 163 -3.38 11.66 6.47
N ASN A 164 -2.81 12.48 7.37
CA ASN A 164 -3.41 13.74 7.80
C ASN A 164 -3.63 14.71 6.64
N SER A 165 -2.61 14.92 5.80
CA SER A 165 -2.69 15.82 4.65
C SER A 165 -3.77 15.40 3.67
N MET A 166 -3.86 14.11 3.35
CA MET A 166 -4.86 13.57 2.46
C MET A 166 -6.28 13.75 3.03
N PHE A 167 -6.48 13.42 4.30
CA PHE A 167 -7.78 13.59 4.97
C PHE A 167 -8.16 15.07 5.08
N SER A 168 -7.24 15.94 5.51
CA SER A 168 -7.48 17.38 5.63
C SER A 168 -7.88 18.01 4.29
N LYS A 169 -7.20 17.64 3.21
CA LYS A 169 -7.51 18.16 1.86
C LYS A 169 -8.87 17.69 1.36
N VAL A 170 -9.15 16.39 1.45
CA VAL A 170 -10.32 15.78 0.80
C VAL A 170 -11.57 15.87 1.69
N ALA A 171 -11.49 15.39 2.92
CA ALA A 171 -12.63 15.35 3.83
C ALA A 171 -12.86 16.68 4.54
N LEU A 172 -11.80 17.36 4.99
CA LEU A 172 -11.96 18.60 5.73
C LEU A 172 -11.97 19.85 4.83
N GLY A 173 -11.65 19.73 3.52
CA GLY A 173 -11.62 20.87 2.60
C GLY A 173 -10.63 21.96 3.02
N GLY A 174 -9.55 21.59 3.71
CA GLY A 174 -8.55 22.51 4.25
C GLY A 174 -8.91 23.12 5.61
N THR A 175 -10.03 22.75 6.22
CA THR A 175 -10.37 23.18 7.58
C THR A 175 -9.29 22.71 8.56
N THR A 176 -8.81 23.62 9.39
CA THR A 176 -7.78 23.34 10.39
C THR A 176 -8.33 22.46 11.50
N VAL A 177 -7.59 21.41 11.84
CA VAL A 177 -7.90 20.55 12.98
C VAL A 177 -7.63 21.32 14.28
N THR A 178 -8.53 21.18 15.27
CA THR A 178 -8.35 21.80 16.59
C THR A 178 -7.08 21.31 17.27
N LYS A 179 -6.56 22.10 18.21
CA LYS A 179 -5.44 21.70 19.07
C LYS A 179 -5.87 20.80 20.24
N GLU A 180 -7.15 20.77 20.55
CA GLU A 180 -7.74 19.96 21.62
C GLU A 180 -7.94 18.53 21.11
N VAL A 181 -6.85 17.77 21.06
CA VAL A 181 -6.82 16.38 20.58
C VAL A 181 -6.04 15.50 21.54
N LEU A 182 -6.40 14.24 21.60
CA LEU A 182 -5.55 13.21 22.16
C LEU A 182 -4.50 12.86 21.10
N ASP A 183 -3.25 13.25 21.34
CA ASP A 183 -2.15 13.03 20.41
C ASP A 183 -1.83 11.53 20.28
N ALA A 184 -1.49 11.11 19.07
CA ALA A 184 -1.04 9.77 18.73
C ALA A 184 0.15 9.84 17.78
N THR A 185 1.01 8.82 17.79
CA THR A 185 2.25 8.84 16.98
C THR A 185 2.15 8.03 15.70
N THR A 186 1.39 6.94 15.71
CA THR A 186 1.23 6.01 14.57
C THR A 186 -0.24 5.72 14.31
N ALA A 187 -0.55 5.11 13.19
CA ALA A 187 -1.90 4.65 12.87
C ALA A 187 -2.41 3.61 13.88
N GLU A 188 -1.54 2.71 14.34
CA GLU A 188 -1.89 1.74 15.38
C GLU A 188 -2.15 2.42 16.73
N ASP A 189 -1.36 3.43 17.10
CA ASP A 189 -1.58 4.20 18.32
C ASP A 189 -2.91 4.99 18.27
N VAL A 190 -3.30 5.53 17.08
CA VAL A 190 -4.64 6.10 16.88
C VAL A 190 -5.72 5.03 17.13
N LYS A 191 -5.57 3.84 16.55
CA LYS A 191 -6.51 2.74 16.73
C LYS A 191 -6.64 2.31 18.19
N ASP A 192 -5.52 2.14 18.90
CA ASP A 192 -5.53 1.73 20.31
C ASP A 192 -6.21 2.76 21.20
N LYS A 193 -5.98 4.05 20.95
CA LYS A 193 -6.65 5.13 21.68
C LYS A 193 -8.16 5.18 21.36
N VAL A 194 -8.55 5.00 20.11
CA VAL A 194 -9.96 4.90 19.71
C VAL A 194 -10.64 3.68 20.35
N LYS A 195 -9.95 2.53 20.37
CA LYS A 195 -10.44 1.31 21.01
C LYS A 195 -10.63 1.45 22.53
N SER A 196 -9.81 2.28 23.17
CA SER A 196 -9.83 2.44 24.63
C SER A 196 -10.77 3.53 25.13
N ASN A 197 -11.31 4.37 24.24
CA ASN A 197 -12.16 5.51 24.59
C ASN A 197 -13.48 5.46 23.82
N PRO A 198 -14.63 5.19 24.46
CA PRO A 198 -15.94 5.08 23.81
C PRO A 198 -16.38 6.31 23.02
N GLU A 199 -15.93 7.49 23.44
CA GLU A 199 -16.22 8.80 22.83
C GLU A 199 -15.30 9.17 21.68
N ALA A 200 -14.27 8.35 21.38
CA ALA A 200 -13.22 8.73 20.47
C ALA A 200 -13.60 8.62 18.98
N ILE A 201 -13.01 9.53 18.21
CA ILE A 201 -12.93 9.51 16.75
C ILE A 201 -11.48 9.70 16.31
N GLY A 202 -11.05 8.94 15.32
CA GLY A 202 -9.72 9.08 14.71
C GLY A 202 -9.78 8.78 13.22
N ILE A 203 -8.61 8.83 12.57
CA ILE A 203 -8.42 8.45 11.18
C ILE A 203 -7.24 7.51 11.03
N GLY A 204 -7.30 6.66 10.02
CA GLY A 204 -6.18 5.78 9.70
C GLY A 204 -6.32 5.12 8.33
N PRO A 205 -5.30 4.39 7.87
CA PRO A 205 -5.40 3.60 6.65
C PRO A 205 -6.47 2.51 6.80
N ALA A 206 -7.19 2.19 5.72
CA ALA A 206 -8.23 1.17 5.74
C ALA A 206 -7.73 -0.21 6.22
N ALA A 207 -6.43 -0.47 6.09
CA ALA A 207 -5.80 -1.71 6.52
C ALA A 207 -5.90 -1.98 8.04
N ILE A 208 -6.04 -0.93 8.88
CA ILE A 208 -6.13 -1.10 10.34
C ILE A 208 -7.51 -1.55 10.83
N ILE A 209 -8.53 -1.58 9.96
CA ILE A 209 -9.90 -1.94 10.37
C ILE A 209 -9.96 -3.43 10.72
N ASP A 210 -10.47 -3.69 11.93
CA ASP A 210 -10.84 -5.02 12.41
C ASP A 210 -12.06 -4.92 13.36
N ASP A 211 -12.43 -6.02 13.99
CA ASP A 211 -13.59 -6.11 14.89
C ASP A 211 -13.47 -5.28 16.19
N SER A 212 -12.28 -4.72 16.47
CA SER A 212 -12.04 -3.92 17.68
C SER A 212 -12.47 -2.47 17.57
N ILE A 213 -12.74 -1.97 16.36
CA ILE A 213 -13.16 -0.61 16.06
C ILE A 213 -14.32 -0.60 15.06
N TRP A 214 -15.01 0.53 14.96
CA TRP A 214 -16.06 0.78 13.97
C TRP A 214 -15.59 1.81 12.96
N SER A 215 -16.02 1.69 11.70
CA SER A 215 -15.78 2.68 10.66
C SER A 215 -17.12 3.12 10.06
N PRO A 216 -17.58 4.36 10.33
CA PRO A 216 -18.80 4.89 9.74
C PRO A 216 -18.60 5.15 8.24
N LYS A 217 -19.70 5.12 7.48
CA LYS A 217 -19.67 5.65 6.11
C LYS A 217 -19.25 7.11 6.14
N SER A 218 -18.30 7.49 5.31
CA SER A 218 -17.78 8.85 5.20
C SER A 218 -17.42 9.15 3.75
N PRO A 219 -17.18 10.42 3.37
CA PRO A 219 -16.63 10.76 2.06
C PRO A 219 -15.38 9.94 1.77
N GLU A 220 -15.25 9.44 0.55
CA GLU A 220 -14.08 8.65 0.16
C GLU A 220 -12.82 9.54 0.18
N VAL A 221 -11.85 9.14 0.98
CA VAL A 221 -10.51 9.73 1.03
C VAL A 221 -9.54 8.67 0.54
N ALA A 222 -9.17 8.77 -0.73
CA ALA A 222 -8.32 7.77 -1.37
C ALA A 222 -7.39 8.42 -2.38
N ARG A 223 -6.27 7.76 -2.61
CA ARG A 223 -5.35 8.04 -3.72
C ARG A 223 -4.90 6.74 -4.37
N ASP A 224 -4.54 6.81 -5.64
CA ASP A 224 -4.04 5.65 -6.34
C ASP A 224 -2.67 5.23 -5.80
N ILE A 225 -2.44 3.92 -5.80
CA ILE A 225 -1.11 3.34 -5.66
C ILE A 225 -0.67 2.91 -7.05
N THR A 226 0.35 3.58 -7.57
CA THR A 226 0.89 3.31 -8.90
C THR A 226 2.18 2.52 -8.82
N LEU A 227 2.29 1.46 -9.62
CA LEU A 227 3.53 0.77 -9.93
C LEU A 227 4.05 1.25 -11.27
N LEU A 228 5.31 1.65 -11.32
CA LEU A 228 5.98 2.25 -12.46
C LEU A 228 7.10 1.34 -12.95
N THR A 229 7.17 1.12 -14.27
CA THR A 229 8.28 0.44 -14.93
C THR A 229 8.90 1.35 -15.99
N LYS A 230 10.19 1.15 -16.28
CA LYS A 230 10.84 1.76 -17.42
C LYS A 230 10.67 0.84 -18.64
N GLY A 231 9.88 1.29 -19.61
CA GLY A 231 9.42 0.45 -20.71
C GLY A 231 8.36 -0.58 -20.27
N ALA A 232 8.15 -1.59 -21.11
CA ALA A 232 7.22 -2.68 -20.82
C ALA A 232 7.64 -3.46 -19.56
N PRO A 233 6.68 -3.86 -18.70
CA PRO A 233 6.98 -4.69 -17.55
C PRO A 233 7.68 -6.00 -17.95
N SER A 234 8.74 -6.37 -17.26
CA SER A 234 9.40 -7.67 -17.44
C SER A 234 8.45 -8.83 -17.09
N ALA A 235 8.76 -10.06 -17.53
CA ALA A 235 7.92 -11.23 -17.25
C ALA A 235 7.61 -11.41 -15.76
N LYS A 236 8.60 -11.19 -14.88
CA LYS A 236 8.40 -11.27 -13.42
C LYS A 236 7.51 -10.16 -12.88
N VAL A 237 7.62 -8.93 -13.40
CA VAL A 237 6.72 -7.83 -13.03
C VAL A 237 5.31 -8.09 -13.54
N GLN A 238 5.15 -8.65 -14.75
CA GLN A 238 3.84 -9.05 -15.27
C GLN A 238 3.16 -10.12 -14.40
N LYS A 239 3.92 -11.12 -13.92
CA LYS A 239 3.40 -12.12 -12.97
C LYS A 239 2.93 -11.47 -11.67
N LEU A 240 3.68 -10.50 -11.11
CA LEU A 240 3.28 -9.76 -9.92
C LEU A 240 1.98 -8.97 -10.17
N LEU A 241 1.91 -8.22 -11.26
CA LEU A 241 0.72 -7.45 -11.64
C LEU A 241 -0.51 -8.35 -11.86
N GLY A 242 -0.32 -9.49 -12.52
CA GLY A 242 -1.38 -10.49 -12.69
C GLY A 242 -1.86 -11.07 -11.36
N PHE A 243 -0.94 -11.37 -10.44
CA PHE A 243 -1.28 -11.85 -9.12
C PHE A 243 -2.05 -10.81 -8.29
N ILE A 244 -1.61 -9.55 -8.30
CA ILE A 244 -2.30 -8.44 -7.60
C ILE A 244 -3.75 -8.31 -8.09
N LYS A 245 -4.00 -8.41 -9.41
CA LYS A 245 -5.34 -8.29 -10.02
C LYS A 245 -6.20 -9.55 -9.83
N GLY A 246 -5.56 -10.69 -9.63
CA GLY A 246 -6.21 -12.00 -9.48
C GLY A 246 -6.29 -12.47 -8.03
N ASP A 247 -5.55 -13.51 -7.71
CA ASP A 247 -5.58 -14.16 -6.38
C ASP A 247 -5.17 -13.26 -5.23
N GLY A 248 -4.29 -12.30 -5.47
CA GLY A 248 -3.84 -11.33 -4.49
C GLY A 248 -4.90 -10.30 -4.10
N ALA A 249 -5.88 -10.03 -4.98
CA ALA A 249 -6.88 -8.98 -4.75
C ALA A 249 -7.68 -9.16 -3.44
N LYS A 250 -7.94 -10.39 -3.04
CA LYS A 250 -8.64 -10.73 -1.79
C LYS A 250 -7.79 -10.57 -0.51
N LEU A 251 -6.48 -10.39 -0.67
CA LEU A 251 -5.54 -10.15 0.43
C LEU A 251 -5.28 -8.65 0.65
N ILE A 252 -5.71 -7.83 -0.29
CA ILE A 252 -5.58 -6.37 -0.30
C ILE A 252 -6.87 -5.77 0.26
N LYS A 253 -6.76 -4.87 1.26
CA LYS A 253 -7.91 -4.22 1.90
C LYS A 253 -8.24 -2.85 1.33
#